data_8bbe0774f59bf213154aae29a30ad59d
#
_entry.id   8bbe0774f59bf213154aae29a30ad59d
#
_cell.length_a   1.000
_cell.length_b   1.000
_cell.length_c   1.000
_cell.angle_alpha   90.00
_cell.angle_beta   90.00
_cell.angle_gamma   90.00
#
_symmetry.space_group_name_H-M   'P 1'
#
loop_
_entity.id
_entity.type
_entity.pdbx_description
1 polymer ?
#
loop_
_entity_poly.entity_id
_entity_poly.type
_entity_poly.pdbx_seq_one_letter_code
_entity_poly.pdbx_strand_id
1 'polypeptide(L)'
;MLMRHAGQKVVVVRCEGINISGSFYRNKLKYLAFLRKRCNVNPKRGPYHHRAPSKIFLRVVRGMVPHKLKRGDDALSRLRCHEGVPPPYDKVKRKIAPPALRILKLSPGRDYCTLGRLSQEVGRKYATVVETLGLKRKARATIRVNLKKKEAALKRKAKQEMDKQLTTLKKGLVKRGILV
;
A
#
# COMPACT_ATOMS: atom_id res chain seq x y z
N MET A 1 8.40 3.19 -14.95
CA MET A 1 7.90 4.07 -16.01
C MET A 1 7.38 5.41 -15.46
N LEU A 2 6.45 5.44 -14.51
CA LEU A 2 5.88 6.67 -13.93
C LEU A 2 6.92 7.64 -13.30
N MET A 3 7.99 7.13 -12.69
CA MET A 3 9.04 7.97 -12.11
C MET A 3 9.97 8.65 -13.15
N ARG A 4 10.05 8.10 -14.34
CA ARG A 4 10.99 8.54 -15.37
C ARG A 4 10.51 9.73 -16.19
N HIS A 5 9.23 9.79 -16.50
CA HIS A 5 8.68 10.75 -17.47
C HIS A 5 7.75 11.83 -16.89
N ALA A 6 7.09 11.57 -15.76
CA ALA A 6 6.07 12.48 -15.25
C ALA A 6 6.47 13.29 -14.02
N GLY A 7 7.69 13.12 -13.48
CA GLY A 7 8.12 13.83 -12.27
C GLY A 7 7.24 13.60 -11.03
N GLN A 8 6.34 12.62 -11.06
CA GLN A 8 5.36 12.37 -10.01
C GLN A 8 5.97 11.79 -8.74
N LYS A 9 5.50 12.26 -7.60
CA LYS A 9 5.83 11.65 -6.30
C LYS A 9 5.06 10.35 -6.13
N VAL A 10 5.77 9.25 -5.82
CA VAL A 10 5.21 7.93 -5.60
C VAL A 10 5.40 7.53 -4.15
N VAL A 11 4.32 7.14 -3.49
CA VAL A 11 4.34 6.66 -2.11
C VAL A 11 3.89 5.21 -2.08
N VAL A 12 4.78 4.33 -1.63
CA VAL A 12 4.49 2.91 -1.46
C VAL A 12 4.26 2.64 0.02
N VAL A 13 3.11 2.08 0.36
CA VAL A 13 2.73 1.72 1.72
C VAL A 13 2.57 0.21 1.85
N ARG A 14 2.68 -0.32 3.07
CA ARG A 14 2.66 -1.75 3.38
C ARG A 14 3.76 -2.53 2.65
N CYS A 15 4.99 -2.03 2.67
CA CYS A 15 6.11 -2.73 2.04
C CYS A 15 6.34 -4.12 2.63
N GLU A 16 5.90 -4.38 3.86
CA GLU A 16 5.93 -5.70 4.49
C GLU A 16 5.07 -6.75 3.76
N GLY A 17 4.03 -6.32 3.06
CA GLY A 17 3.13 -7.19 2.29
C GLY A 17 3.62 -7.55 0.88
N ILE A 18 4.76 -7.03 0.44
CA ILE A 18 5.32 -7.33 -0.87
C ILE A 18 5.77 -8.80 -0.92
N ASN A 19 5.44 -9.49 -2.02
CA ASN A 19 5.82 -10.88 -2.23
C ASN A 19 7.02 -10.97 -3.17
N ILE A 20 7.95 -11.88 -2.85
CA ILE A 20 9.12 -12.21 -3.65
C ILE A 20 8.94 -13.64 -4.15
N SER A 21 9.23 -13.90 -5.42
CA SER A 21 9.17 -15.25 -5.99
C SER A 21 10.24 -16.17 -5.39
N GLY A 22 9.89 -17.45 -5.29
CA GLY A 22 10.73 -18.50 -4.72
C GLY A 22 10.44 -18.76 -3.24
N SER A 23 10.88 -19.91 -2.76
CA SER A 23 10.65 -20.34 -1.38
C SER A 23 11.28 -19.38 -0.36
N PHE A 24 10.76 -19.37 0.84
CA PHE A 24 11.30 -18.59 1.95
C PHE A 24 12.77 -18.91 2.22
N TYR A 25 13.12 -20.19 2.24
CA TYR A 25 14.49 -20.65 2.52
C TYR A 25 15.48 -20.11 1.49
N ARG A 26 15.16 -20.21 0.21
CA ARG A 26 16.01 -19.66 -0.87
C ARG A 26 16.22 -18.16 -0.73
N ASN A 27 15.17 -17.41 -0.45
CA ASN A 27 15.25 -15.95 -0.26
C ASN A 27 16.05 -15.60 1.00
N LYS A 28 15.90 -16.35 2.09
CA LYS A 28 16.70 -16.20 3.31
C LYS A 28 18.20 -16.40 3.02
N LEU A 29 18.57 -17.46 2.30
CA LEU A 29 19.98 -17.73 1.94
C LEU A 29 20.57 -16.61 1.09
N LYS A 30 19.83 -16.09 0.11
CA LYS A 30 20.27 -14.94 -0.70
C LYS A 30 20.52 -13.70 0.16
N TYR A 31 19.67 -13.45 1.13
CA TYR A 31 19.82 -12.30 2.02
C TYR A 31 20.98 -12.49 3.00
N LEU A 32 21.19 -13.69 3.54
CA LEU A 32 22.33 -14.02 4.37
C LEU A 32 23.66 -13.88 3.61
N ALA A 33 23.70 -14.32 2.35
CA ALA A 33 24.85 -14.11 1.47
C ALA A 33 25.13 -12.60 1.27
N PHE A 34 24.09 -11.78 1.15
CA PHE A 34 24.25 -10.33 1.10
C PHE A 34 24.81 -9.76 2.42
N LEU A 35 24.36 -10.26 3.57
CA LEU A 35 24.87 -9.81 4.88
C LEU A 35 26.36 -10.13 5.09
N ARG A 36 26.88 -11.20 4.48
CA ARG A 36 28.30 -11.55 4.52
C ARG A 36 29.18 -10.60 3.72
N LYS A 37 28.63 -9.93 2.71
CA LYS A 37 29.36 -8.98 1.88
C LYS A 37 29.58 -7.68 2.64
N ARG A 38 30.78 -7.47 3.14
CA ARG A 38 31.17 -6.26 3.86
C ARG A 38 32.62 -5.86 3.52
N CYS A 39 32.97 -4.63 3.73
CA CYS A 39 34.36 -4.21 3.70
C CYS A 39 35.06 -4.75 4.95
N ASN A 40 36.08 -5.61 4.78
CA ASN A 40 36.80 -6.26 5.90
C ASN A 40 37.55 -5.26 6.76
N VAL A 41 38.21 -4.27 6.15
CA VAL A 41 39.04 -3.28 6.85
C VAL A 41 38.16 -2.28 7.63
N ASN A 42 37.08 -1.80 7.00
CA ASN A 42 36.16 -0.86 7.64
C ASN A 42 34.71 -1.14 7.21
N PRO A 43 33.96 -1.93 7.99
CA PRO A 43 32.56 -2.27 7.66
C PRO A 43 31.64 -1.05 7.49
N LYS A 44 31.96 0.10 8.08
CA LYS A 44 31.19 1.35 7.93
C LYS A 44 31.25 1.92 6.50
N ARG A 45 32.29 1.63 5.75
CA ARG A 45 32.46 2.02 4.34
C ARG A 45 31.84 1.05 3.33
N GLY A 46 31.44 -0.13 3.79
CA GLY A 46 30.87 -1.18 2.96
C GLY A 46 29.36 -0.99 2.67
N PRO A 47 28.73 -2.04 2.14
CA PRO A 47 27.29 -2.03 1.87
C PRO A 47 26.48 -1.82 3.15
N TYR A 48 25.47 -0.97 3.08
CA TYR A 48 24.50 -0.82 4.18
C TYR A 48 23.43 -1.92 4.11
N HIS A 49 23.39 -2.77 5.14
CA HIS A 49 22.48 -3.90 5.23
C HIS A 49 21.17 -3.51 5.94
N HIS A 50 20.30 -2.80 5.25
CA HIS A 50 19.00 -2.41 5.79
C HIS A 50 18.08 -3.62 5.88
N ARG A 51 17.50 -3.88 7.05
CA ARG A 51 16.59 -5.00 7.33
C ARG A 51 15.10 -4.62 7.24
N ALA A 52 14.80 -3.34 7.24
CA ALA A 52 13.44 -2.85 7.12
C ALA A 52 12.85 -3.12 5.71
N PRO A 53 11.62 -3.64 5.58
CA PRO A 53 11.02 -3.94 4.28
C PRO A 53 10.98 -2.74 3.33
N SER A 54 10.70 -1.55 3.84
CA SER A 54 10.70 -0.31 3.07
C SER A 54 12.07 -0.01 2.45
N LYS A 55 13.14 -0.22 3.20
CA LYS A 55 14.51 0.00 2.74
C LYS A 55 15.01 -1.10 1.82
N ILE A 56 14.60 -2.36 2.04
CA ILE A 56 14.89 -3.47 1.13
C ILE A 56 14.26 -3.18 -0.24
N PHE A 57 12.99 -2.80 -0.26
CA PHE A 57 12.30 -2.44 -1.50
C PHE A 57 12.95 -1.24 -2.20
N LEU A 58 13.26 -0.18 -1.47
CA LEU A 58 13.94 1.00 -2.02
C LEU A 58 15.29 0.63 -2.67
N ARG A 59 16.06 -0.28 -2.05
CA ARG A 59 17.33 -0.75 -2.60
C ARG A 59 17.15 -1.52 -3.93
N VAL A 60 16.10 -2.36 -4.02
CA VAL A 60 15.77 -3.06 -5.27
C VAL A 60 15.45 -2.07 -6.37
N VAL A 61 14.62 -1.07 -6.09
CA VAL A 61 14.28 0.00 -7.06
C VAL A 61 15.51 0.81 -7.46
N ARG A 62 16.41 1.11 -6.50
CA ARG A 62 17.67 1.80 -6.78
C ARG A 62 18.52 1.05 -7.80
N GLY A 63 18.57 -0.29 -7.74
CA GLY A 63 19.29 -1.11 -8.70
C GLY A 63 18.68 -1.07 -10.12
N MET A 64 17.39 -0.73 -10.25
CA MET A 64 16.68 -0.64 -11.53
C MET A 64 16.72 0.76 -12.16
N VAL A 65 17.23 1.75 -11.45
CA VAL A 65 17.32 3.14 -11.89
C VAL A 65 18.78 3.55 -12.02
N PRO A 66 19.15 4.39 -12.99
CA PRO A 66 20.52 4.89 -13.13
C PRO A 66 20.88 5.88 -12.02
N HIS A 67 21.02 5.37 -10.79
CA HIS A 67 21.15 6.15 -9.56
C HIS A 67 22.47 6.95 -9.44
N LYS A 68 23.46 6.67 -10.30
CA LYS A 68 24.72 7.45 -10.38
C LYS A 68 24.54 8.75 -11.17
N LEU A 69 23.48 8.88 -11.96
CA LEU A 69 23.17 10.07 -12.73
C LEU A 69 22.15 10.94 -11.98
N LYS A 70 22.23 12.24 -12.17
CA LYS A 70 21.33 13.23 -11.56
C LYS A 70 19.85 12.87 -11.74
N ARG A 71 19.45 12.53 -12.97
CA ARG A 71 18.07 12.10 -13.28
C ARG A 71 17.59 10.91 -12.44
N GLY A 72 18.50 9.97 -12.15
CA GLY A 72 18.19 8.78 -11.34
C GLY A 72 18.05 9.11 -9.86
N ASP A 73 18.91 9.96 -9.34
CA ASP A 73 18.84 10.47 -7.97
C ASP A 73 17.56 11.27 -7.74
N ASP A 74 17.21 12.16 -8.65
CA ASP A 74 15.95 12.92 -8.62
C ASP A 74 14.72 12.00 -8.69
N ALA A 75 14.78 10.89 -9.44
CA ALA A 75 13.71 9.89 -9.47
C ALA A 75 13.56 9.16 -8.13
N LEU A 76 14.67 8.81 -7.48
CA LEU A 76 14.67 8.15 -6.17
C LEU A 76 14.21 9.10 -5.05
N SER A 77 14.54 10.39 -5.12
CA SER A 77 14.06 11.38 -4.16
C SER A 77 12.53 11.53 -4.15
N ARG A 78 11.88 11.27 -5.28
CA ARG A 78 10.41 11.26 -5.41
C ARG A 78 9.74 9.98 -4.90
N LEU A 79 10.51 8.94 -4.59
CA LEU A 79 10.00 7.67 -4.05
C LEU A 79 10.01 7.68 -2.52
N ARG A 80 8.86 7.48 -1.90
CA ARG A 80 8.71 7.27 -0.47
C ARG A 80 8.18 5.87 -0.20
N CYS A 81 8.83 5.13 0.70
CA CYS A 81 8.45 3.76 1.04
C CYS A 81 8.19 3.69 2.54
N HIS A 82 7.05 3.12 2.94
CA HIS A 82 6.63 3.01 4.34
C HIS A 82 6.20 1.59 4.68
N GLU A 83 6.43 1.24 5.93
CA GLU A 83 5.88 0.05 6.57
C GLU A 83 4.51 0.39 7.15
N GLY A 84 3.54 -0.50 7.01
CA GLY A 84 2.17 -0.20 7.36
C GLY A 84 1.59 0.96 6.53
N VAL A 85 0.66 1.69 7.12
CA VAL A 85 0.04 2.89 6.51
C VAL A 85 0.11 4.03 7.52
N PRO A 86 1.17 4.84 7.49
CA PRO A 86 1.30 5.98 8.41
C PRO A 86 0.35 7.13 8.03
N PRO A 87 0.04 8.03 8.98
CA PRO A 87 -0.54 9.33 8.64
C PRO A 87 0.44 10.10 7.72
N PRO A 88 -0.03 10.86 6.71
CA PRO A 88 -1.41 11.16 6.32
C PRO A 88 -2.03 10.14 5.34
N TYR A 89 -1.31 9.09 4.95
CA TYR A 89 -1.72 8.16 3.88
C TYR A 89 -2.85 7.20 4.27
N ASP A 90 -3.22 7.14 5.54
CA ASP A 90 -4.38 6.38 6.03
C ASP A 90 -5.72 6.95 5.55
N LYS A 91 -5.79 8.28 5.34
CA LYS A 91 -6.98 9.01 4.88
C LYS A 91 -7.09 9.10 3.35
N VAL A 92 -5.99 8.89 2.63
CA VAL A 92 -5.93 9.03 1.17
C VAL A 92 -6.35 7.72 0.50
N LYS A 93 -7.07 7.83 -0.63
CA LYS A 93 -7.42 6.67 -1.46
C LYS A 93 -6.16 6.04 -2.04
N ARG A 94 -5.97 4.76 -1.80
CA ARG A 94 -4.83 3.97 -2.31
C ARG A 94 -5.24 3.21 -3.55
N LYS A 95 -4.30 3.12 -4.48
CA LYS A 95 -4.45 2.33 -5.71
C LYS A 95 -3.57 1.09 -5.63
N ILE A 96 -3.99 0.02 -6.29
CA ILE A 96 -3.22 -1.19 -6.51
C ILE A 96 -2.65 -1.11 -7.91
N ALA A 97 -1.45 -1.63 -8.13
CA ALA A 97 -0.87 -1.78 -9.46
C ALA A 97 -1.22 -3.16 -10.00
N PRO A 98 -2.20 -3.31 -10.92
CA PRO A 98 -2.65 -4.62 -11.41
C PRO A 98 -1.50 -5.46 -11.99
N PRO A 99 -0.55 -4.89 -12.79
CA PRO A 99 0.57 -5.66 -13.33
C PRO A 99 1.53 -6.23 -12.29
N ALA A 100 1.49 -5.73 -11.04
CA ALA A 100 2.35 -6.20 -9.95
C ALA A 100 1.65 -7.18 -9.00
N LEU A 101 0.40 -7.53 -9.26
CA LEU A 101 -0.32 -8.49 -8.43
C LEU A 101 0.26 -9.89 -8.60
N ARG A 102 0.47 -10.59 -7.46
CA ARG A 102 0.99 -11.95 -7.44
C ARG A 102 0.18 -12.90 -8.32
N ILE A 103 -1.14 -12.84 -8.24
CA ILE A 103 -2.04 -13.72 -8.99
C ILE A 103 -1.88 -13.58 -10.51
N LEU A 104 -1.47 -12.40 -10.99
CA LEU A 104 -1.27 -12.14 -12.41
C LEU A 104 0.18 -12.38 -12.88
N LYS A 105 1.16 -12.37 -11.96
CA LYS A 105 2.58 -12.42 -12.31
C LYS A 105 3.27 -13.74 -11.97
N LEU A 106 2.86 -14.41 -10.92
CA LEU A 106 3.42 -15.72 -10.58
C LEU A 106 2.60 -16.83 -11.23
N SER A 107 3.30 -17.85 -11.77
CA SER A 107 2.67 -19.05 -12.26
C SER A 107 1.95 -19.78 -11.12
N PRO A 108 0.81 -20.43 -11.39
CA PRO A 108 0.14 -21.27 -10.40
C PRO A 108 1.10 -22.31 -9.80
N GLY A 109 1.00 -22.52 -8.48
CA GLY A 109 1.85 -23.47 -7.76
C GLY A 109 3.28 -22.99 -7.46
N ARG A 110 3.69 -21.81 -7.90
CA ARG A 110 5.03 -21.29 -7.58
C ARG A 110 5.10 -20.71 -6.18
N ASP A 111 6.12 -21.15 -5.43
CA ASP A 111 6.41 -20.63 -4.09
C ASP A 111 6.69 -19.12 -4.09
N TYR A 112 6.34 -18.50 -3.00
CA TYR A 112 6.63 -17.09 -2.75
C TYR A 112 6.94 -16.85 -1.27
N CYS A 113 7.63 -15.76 -1.01
CA CYS A 113 7.97 -15.31 0.33
C CYS A 113 7.45 -13.87 0.52
N THR A 114 6.85 -13.58 1.67
CA THR A 114 6.51 -12.20 2.04
C THR A 114 7.75 -11.48 2.55
N LEU A 115 7.93 -10.24 2.11
CA LEU A 115 9.07 -9.41 2.52
C LEU A 115 9.06 -9.15 4.04
N GLY A 116 7.88 -9.08 4.65
CA GLY A 116 7.71 -8.94 6.09
C GLY A 116 8.31 -10.10 6.86
N ARG A 117 8.01 -11.35 6.47
CA ARG A 117 8.57 -12.56 7.08
C ARG A 117 10.09 -12.63 6.89
N LEU A 118 10.57 -12.36 5.68
CA LEU A 118 12.00 -12.34 5.40
C LEU A 118 12.72 -11.32 6.29
N SER A 119 12.20 -10.09 6.37
CA SER A 119 12.81 -9.03 7.17
C SER A 119 12.83 -9.35 8.66
N GLN A 120 11.79 -10.01 9.18
CA GLN A 120 11.70 -10.41 10.59
C GLN A 120 12.79 -11.43 10.93
N GLU A 121 12.97 -12.45 10.10
CA GLU A 121 14.00 -13.48 10.27
C GLU A 121 15.44 -12.96 10.20
N VAL A 122 15.66 -11.88 9.46
CA VAL A 122 17.00 -11.28 9.35
C VAL A 122 17.25 -10.15 10.37
N GLY A 123 16.36 -9.99 11.35
CA GLY A 123 16.56 -9.09 12.50
C GLY A 123 15.95 -7.69 12.36
N ARG A 124 14.73 -7.58 11.84
CA ARG A 124 13.94 -6.33 11.87
C ARG A 124 13.53 -5.97 13.31
N LYS A 125 13.82 -4.76 13.75
CA LYS A 125 13.56 -4.31 15.14
C LYS A 125 12.10 -3.97 15.47
N TYR A 126 11.31 -3.46 14.51
CA TYR A 126 9.99 -2.84 14.76
C TYR A 126 8.81 -3.60 14.15
N ALA A 127 8.92 -4.93 14.00
CA ALA A 127 7.86 -5.76 13.42
C ALA A 127 6.56 -5.69 14.23
N THR A 128 6.65 -5.92 15.54
CA THR A 128 5.53 -5.89 16.48
C THR A 128 4.84 -4.52 16.57
N VAL A 129 5.63 -3.45 16.55
CA VAL A 129 5.09 -2.07 16.56
C VAL A 129 4.24 -1.80 15.34
N VAL A 130 4.74 -2.16 14.15
CA VAL A 130 4.00 -1.97 12.88
C VAL A 130 2.72 -2.81 12.85
N GLU A 131 2.75 -4.02 13.39
CA GLU A 131 1.58 -4.89 13.51
C GLU A 131 0.53 -4.28 14.44
N THR A 132 0.92 -3.88 15.65
CA THR A 132 0.03 -3.24 16.63
C THR A 132 -0.61 -1.97 16.08
N LEU A 133 0.17 -1.10 15.45
CA LEU A 133 -0.35 0.10 14.80
C LEU A 133 -1.28 -0.24 13.63
N GLY A 134 -0.99 -1.31 12.90
CA GLY A 134 -1.83 -1.85 11.85
C GLY A 134 -3.21 -2.30 12.36
N LEU A 135 -3.25 -3.01 13.48
CA LEU A 135 -4.48 -3.44 14.14
C LEU A 135 -5.31 -2.24 14.63
N LYS A 136 -4.69 -1.28 15.30
CA LYS A 136 -5.35 -0.04 15.74
C LYS A 136 -5.93 0.75 14.55
N ARG A 137 -5.22 0.82 13.42
CA ARG A 137 -5.72 1.46 12.20
C ARG A 137 -6.91 0.73 11.60
N LYS A 138 -6.87 -0.62 11.57
CA LYS A 138 -7.99 -1.45 11.08
C LYS A 138 -9.24 -1.22 11.92
N ALA A 139 -9.13 -1.24 13.25
CA ALA A 139 -10.25 -1.00 14.17
C ALA A 139 -10.91 0.37 13.89
N ARG A 140 -10.10 1.45 13.81
CA ARG A 140 -10.62 2.79 13.46
C ARG A 140 -11.29 2.82 12.08
N ALA A 141 -10.73 2.12 11.10
CA ALA A 141 -11.30 2.06 9.75
C ALA A 141 -12.66 1.34 9.75
N THR A 142 -12.83 0.26 10.53
CA THR A 142 -14.10 -0.45 10.67
C THR A 142 -15.18 0.45 11.27
N ILE A 143 -14.88 1.17 12.35
CA ILE A 143 -15.82 2.13 12.96
C ILE A 143 -16.25 3.18 11.92
N ARG A 144 -15.30 3.77 11.19
CA ARG A 144 -15.58 4.77 10.17
C ARG A 144 -16.44 4.24 9.01
N VAL A 145 -16.18 3.00 8.57
CA VAL A 145 -16.97 2.35 7.52
C VAL A 145 -18.40 2.09 8.00
N ASN A 146 -18.57 1.62 9.25
CA ASN A 146 -19.88 1.38 9.83
C ASN A 146 -20.70 2.66 9.98
N LEU A 147 -20.08 3.75 10.42
CA LEU A 147 -20.70 5.08 10.48
C LEU A 147 -21.17 5.55 9.09
N LYS A 148 -20.29 5.44 8.08
CA LYS A 148 -20.66 5.79 6.70
C LYS A 148 -21.81 4.94 6.14
N LYS A 149 -21.83 3.64 6.46
CA LYS A 149 -22.93 2.74 6.06
C LYS A 149 -24.26 3.17 6.70
N LYS A 150 -24.24 3.49 8.01
CA LYS A 150 -25.42 3.99 8.73
C LYS A 150 -25.92 5.31 8.12
N GLU A 151 -25.02 6.25 7.89
CA GLU A 151 -25.34 7.54 7.26
C GLU A 151 -25.93 7.38 5.85
N ALA A 152 -25.34 6.52 5.02
CA ALA A 152 -25.86 6.22 3.69
C ALA A 152 -27.23 5.56 3.74
N ALA A 153 -27.48 4.67 4.71
CA ALA A 153 -28.77 4.03 4.89
C ALA A 153 -29.86 5.05 5.31
N LEU A 154 -29.53 5.97 6.23
CA LEU A 154 -30.44 7.05 6.63
C LEU A 154 -30.75 7.99 5.46
N LYS A 155 -29.75 8.42 4.72
CA LYS A 155 -29.92 9.25 3.51
C LYS A 155 -30.82 8.57 2.47
N ARG A 156 -30.66 7.24 2.29
CA ARG A 156 -31.51 6.47 1.37
C ARG A 156 -32.95 6.40 1.83
N LYS A 157 -33.20 6.18 3.13
CA LYS A 157 -34.57 6.18 3.70
C LYS A 157 -35.20 7.55 3.56
N ALA A 158 -34.52 8.63 3.95
CA ALA A 158 -35.03 9.99 3.82
C ALA A 158 -35.40 10.32 2.36
N LYS A 159 -34.53 9.93 1.40
CA LYS A 159 -34.80 10.12 -0.02
C LYS A 159 -36.09 9.35 -0.45
N GLN A 160 -36.25 8.11 -0.04
CA GLN A 160 -37.41 7.30 -0.37
C GLN A 160 -38.71 7.90 0.20
N GLU A 161 -38.67 8.45 1.41
CA GLU A 161 -39.82 9.14 2.03
C GLU A 161 -40.17 10.42 1.29
N MET A 162 -39.18 11.22 0.94
CA MET A 162 -39.38 12.43 0.13
C MET A 162 -39.96 12.12 -1.27
N ASP A 163 -39.43 11.09 -1.93
CA ASP A 163 -39.92 10.65 -3.24
C ASP A 163 -41.40 10.21 -3.16
N LYS A 164 -41.79 9.51 -2.09
CA LYS A 164 -43.20 9.13 -1.84
C LYS A 164 -44.10 10.37 -1.68
N GLN A 165 -43.67 11.34 -0.87
CA GLN A 165 -44.41 12.58 -0.67
C GLN A 165 -44.54 13.38 -1.98
N LEU A 166 -43.45 13.49 -2.77
CA LEU A 166 -43.46 14.16 -4.07
C LEU A 166 -44.43 13.47 -5.06
N THR A 167 -44.46 12.14 -5.10
CA THR A 167 -45.40 11.40 -5.95
C THR A 167 -46.85 11.62 -5.54
N THR A 168 -47.12 11.70 -4.25
CA THR A 168 -48.46 12.00 -3.72
C THR A 168 -48.92 13.40 -4.08
N LEU A 169 -48.03 14.40 -3.89
CA LEU A 169 -48.29 15.80 -4.27
C LEU A 169 -48.50 15.95 -5.78
N LYS A 170 -47.64 15.31 -6.61
CA LYS A 170 -47.80 15.33 -8.07
C LYS A 170 -49.17 14.75 -8.50
N LYS A 171 -49.55 13.60 -7.93
CA LYS A 171 -50.90 13.02 -8.18
C LYS A 171 -52.05 13.99 -7.80
N GLY A 172 -51.89 14.71 -6.69
CA GLY A 172 -52.86 15.73 -6.27
C GLY A 172 -52.94 16.92 -7.22
N LEU A 173 -51.81 17.38 -7.76
CA LEU A 173 -51.74 18.49 -8.72
C LEU A 173 -52.30 18.10 -10.09
N VAL A 174 -52.05 16.87 -10.56
CA VAL A 174 -52.66 16.35 -11.79
C VAL A 174 -54.19 16.25 -11.66
N LYS A 175 -54.71 15.77 -10.52
CA LYS A 175 -56.17 15.76 -10.26
C LYS A 175 -56.83 17.15 -10.28
N ARG A 176 -56.07 18.22 -9.99
CA ARG A 176 -56.54 19.59 -9.99
C ARG A 176 -56.31 20.33 -11.33
N GLY A 177 -55.82 19.62 -12.36
CA GLY A 177 -55.53 20.20 -13.68
C GLY A 177 -54.36 21.21 -13.72
N ILE A 178 -53.50 21.23 -12.70
CA ILE A 178 -52.38 22.17 -12.59
C ILE A 178 -51.11 21.62 -13.24
N LEU A 179 -51.02 20.31 -13.40
CA LEU A 179 -49.92 19.61 -14.09
C LEU A 179 -50.52 18.61 -15.09
N VAL A 180 -49.98 18.62 -16.31
CA VAL A 180 -50.28 17.65 -17.37
C VAL A 180 -49.27 16.50 -17.34
#